data_97ac8ebec56108b4ccad1e547859220f
#
_entry.id   97ac8ebec56108b4ccad1e547859220f
#
_cell.length_a   1.000
_cell.length_b   1.000
_cell.length_c   1.000
_cell.angle_alpha   90.00
_cell.angle_beta   90.00
_cell.angle_gamma   90.00
#
_symmetry.space_group_name_H-M   'P 1'
#
loop_
_entity.id
_entity.type
_entity.pdbx_description
1 polymer ?
#
loop_
_entity_poly.entity_id
_entity_poly.type
_entity_poly.pdbx_seq_one_letter_code
_entity_poly.pdbx_strand_id
1 'polypeptide(L)'
;MSEDNASDSGAEKPDASQNGVGDTTANSSGESAPTPSTAPPEDPIERAQAEAARLKDQLLRLAADFDNYKKRSRRELADTAKIAREDVLKELLPVFDNLERATSHATQATDVKALTEGISMVTRQFVDTLGKLGIERVAALGLPFDPTIHEAVQHLETTEYAPGTVAMELQAGYRQGDRVIRPAMVVVAKPKPS
;
A
#
# COMPACT_ATOMS: atom_id res chain seq x y z
N MET A 1 38.77 -31.16 18.35
CA MET A 1 39.09 -31.66 17.04
C MET A 1 38.44 -30.65 16.10
N SER A 2 39.19 -29.67 15.80
CA SER A 2 40.13 -29.57 14.65
C SER A 2 39.34 -29.25 13.41
N GLU A 3 39.48 -28.21 12.81
CA GLU A 3 40.44 -27.33 12.15
C GLU A 3 39.69 -26.70 10.97
N ASP A 4 39.66 -25.43 10.84
CA ASP A 4 40.60 -24.56 10.14
C ASP A 4 40.41 -24.54 8.61
N ASN A 5 40.19 -23.39 8.04
CA ASN A 5 41.00 -22.67 7.07
C ASN A 5 40.15 -21.60 6.37
N ALA A 6 40.28 -20.35 6.53
CA ALA A 6 41.34 -19.37 6.25
C ALA A 6 41.70 -19.22 4.74
N SER A 7 41.85 -17.95 4.41
CA SER A 7 42.59 -17.31 3.30
C SER A 7 41.80 -17.06 2.01
N ASP A 8 41.94 -16.05 1.30
CA ASP A 8 42.93 -14.96 1.27
C ASP A 8 42.56 -14.00 0.14
N SER A 9 42.73 -12.72 0.42
CA SER A 9 43.39 -11.65 -0.28
C SER A 9 43.27 -11.48 -1.79
N GLY A 10 43.24 -10.23 -2.21
CA GLY A 10 43.65 -9.79 -3.53
C GLY A 10 43.33 -8.36 -3.85
N ALA A 11 43.91 -7.42 -3.10
CA ALA A 11 44.08 -6.05 -3.57
C ALA A 11 45.22 -6.01 -4.58
N GLU A 12 45.07 -5.29 -5.68
CA GLU A 12 46.21 -4.79 -6.43
C GLU A 12 45.91 -3.54 -7.24
N LYS A 13 46.49 -2.45 -6.77
CA LYS A 13 47.05 -1.37 -7.58
C LYS A 13 48.50 -1.75 -7.80
N PRO A 14 49.16 -1.42 -8.89
CA PRO A 14 49.97 -0.22 -9.08
C PRO A 14 49.98 0.27 -10.55
N ASP A 15 50.69 1.16 -11.02
CA ASP A 15 51.84 1.98 -10.59
C ASP A 15 52.10 3.03 -11.66
N ALA A 16 52.75 4.07 -11.23
CA ALA A 16 53.32 5.13 -12.06
C ALA A 16 54.67 4.70 -12.64
N SER A 17 55.10 5.28 -13.72
CA SER A 17 56.52 5.63 -14.01
C SER A 17 56.65 6.20 -15.42
N GLN A 18 57.02 7.43 -15.56
CA GLN A 18 58.34 8.03 -15.63
C GLN A 18 58.99 8.00 -17.02
N ASN A 19 59.25 9.20 -17.44
CA ASN A 19 60.48 9.79 -17.90
C ASN A 19 60.76 9.85 -19.40
N GLY A 20 61.09 11.07 -19.83
CA GLY A 20 61.85 11.38 -21.06
C GLY A 20 62.06 12.87 -21.25
N VAL A 21 63.15 13.34 -20.72
CA VAL A 21 63.74 14.67 -20.84
C VAL A 21 64.39 14.83 -22.23
N GLY A 22 64.38 16.06 -22.77
CA GLY A 22 65.20 16.51 -23.89
C GLY A 22 64.59 17.74 -24.57
N ASP A 23 64.88 18.78 -24.25
CA ASP A 23 65.92 19.84 -24.38
C ASP A 23 65.83 20.58 -25.73
N THR A 24 65.70 21.88 -25.57
CA THR A 24 66.28 23.04 -26.30
C THR A 24 65.85 23.24 -27.77
N THR A 25 65.18 24.35 -28.08
CA THR A 25 65.84 25.62 -28.49
C THR A 25 64.76 26.69 -28.80
N ALA A 26 65.18 27.90 -28.43
CA ALA A 26 64.48 29.17 -28.66
C ALA A 26 64.26 29.51 -30.16
N ASN A 27 63.13 30.11 -30.46
CA ASN A 27 63.18 31.41 -31.13
C ASN A 27 61.86 32.16 -31.22
N SER A 28 61.85 33.35 -30.74
CA SER A 28 61.42 34.60 -31.36
C SER A 28 59.92 34.83 -31.69
N SER A 29 59.32 35.64 -30.83
CA SER A 29 58.60 36.86 -31.27
C SER A 29 57.42 36.68 -32.22
N GLY A 30 56.26 36.81 -31.62
CA GLY A 30 54.97 37.00 -32.28
C GLY A 30 53.91 37.33 -31.26
N GLU A 31 54.01 38.47 -30.64
CA GLU A 31 52.96 39.08 -29.82
C GLU A 31 51.78 39.35 -30.72
N SER A 32 50.83 38.40 -30.73
CA SER A 32 49.51 38.66 -31.24
C SER A 32 48.60 38.73 -30.04
N ALA A 33 48.28 39.93 -29.66
CA ALA A 33 47.21 40.25 -28.71
C ALA A 33 45.94 39.47 -29.07
N PRO A 34 45.21 38.88 -28.08
CA PRO A 34 43.89 38.31 -28.35
C PRO A 34 42.97 39.45 -28.76
N THR A 35 42.66 39.53 -30.04
CA THR A 35 41.52 40.33 -30.51
C THR A 35 40.32 39.94 -29.68
N PRO A 36 39.66 40.87 -28.95
CA PRO A 36 38.40 40.59 -28.35
C PRO A 36 37.43 40.25 -29.49
N SER A 37 36.98 39.01 -29.53
CA SER A 37 35.85 38.57 -30.34
C SER A 37 34.64 39.42 -29.92
N THR A 38 34.46 40.54 -30.59
CA THR A 38 33.27 41.37 -30.47
C THR A 38 32.15 40.59 -31.21
N ALA A 39 31.55 39.68 -30.47
CA ALA A 39 30.22 39.17 -30.87
C ALA A 39 29.33 40.42 -30.99
N PRO A 40 28.57 40.59 -32.08
CA PRO A 40 27.67 41.74 -32.22
C PRO A 40 26.75 41.78 -30.99
N PRO A 41 26.44 42.97 -30.46
CA PRO A 41 25.52 43.07 -29.34
C PRO A 41 24.18 42.46 -29.78
N GLU A 42 23.96 41.24 -29.34
CA GLU A 42 22.64 40.59 -29.57
C GLU A 42 21.57 41.50 -28.96
N ASP A 43 20.62 41.88 -29.81
CA ASP A 43 19.51 42.76 -29.42
C ASP A 43 18.84 42.16 -28.16
N PRO A 44 18.67 42.91 -27.08
CA PRO A 44 17.98 42.43 -25.88
C PRO A 44 16.61 41.86 -26.17
N ILE A 45 15.95 42.31 -27.23
CA ILE A 45 14.66 41.84 -27.69
C ILE A 45 14.79 40.40 -28.26
N GLU A 46 15.81 40.13 -29.08
CA GLU A 46 16.06 38.80 -29.66
C GLU A 46 16.40 37.78 -28.58
N ARG A 47 17.20 38.16 -27.57
CA ARG A 47 17.51 37.32 -26.40
C ARG A 47 16.26 36.97 -25.62
N ALA A 48 15.39 37.93 -25.32
CA ALA A 48 14.16 37.73 -24.62
C ALA A 48 13.18 36.81 -25.40
N GLN A 49 13.13 36.97 -26.72
CA GLN A 49 12.30 36.11 -27.60
C GLN A 49 12.85 34.68 -27.64
N ALA A 50 14.15 34.50 -27.73
CA ALA A 50 14.77 33.16 -27.71
C ALA A 50 14.56 32.46 -26.37
N GLU A 51 14.68 33.17 -25.26
CA GLU A 51 14.40 32.64 -23.92
C GLU A 51 12.92 32.27 -23.75
N ALA A 52 12.01 33.12 -24.20
CA ALA A 52 10.57 32.84 -24.18
C ALA A 52 10.22 31.60 -25.03
N ALA A 53 10.83 31.45 -26.20
CA ALA A 53 10.65 30.27 -27.05
C ALA A 53 11.15 28.98 -26.37
N ARG A 54 12.33 29.06 -25.72
CA ARG A 54 12.91 27.93 -24.97
C ARG A 54 12.04 27.54 -23.78
N LEU A 55 11.58 28.51 -22.99
CA LEU A 55 10.70 28.27 -21.87
C LEU A 55 9.37 27.66 -22.30
N LYS A 56 8.81 28.14 -23.42
CA LYS A 56 7.59 27.56 -24.01
C LYS A 56 7.78 26.10 -24.43
N ASP A 57 8.91 25.76 -25.06
CA ASP A 57 9.22 24.38 -25.45
C ASP A 57 9.38 23.50 -24.19
N GLN A 58 10.06 23.98 -23.16
CA GLN A 58 10.17 23.27 -21.89
C GLN A 58 8.80 23.04 -21.22
N LEU A 59 7.94 24.05 -21.22
CA LEU A 59 6.59 23.91 -20.67
C LEU A 59 5.76 22.88 -21.45
N LEU A 60 5.85 22.86 -22.77
CA LEU A 60 5.14 21.89 -23.62
C LEU A 60 5.63 20.45 -23.35
N ARG A 61 6.94 20.26 -23.21
CA ARG A 61 7.52 18.95 -22.83
C ARG A 61 7.06 18.53 -21.45
N LEU A 62 7.16 19.41 -20.46
CA LEU A 62 6.72 19.13 -19.10
C LEU A 62 5.23 18.79 -19.04
N ALA A 63 4.39 19.51 -19.79
CA ALA A 63 2.96 19.21 -19.89
C ALA A 63 2.70 17.81 -20.49
N ALA A 64 3.43 17.45 -21.55
CA ALA A 64 3.33 16.13 -22.15
C ALA A 64 3.79 15.01 -21.18
N ASP A 65 4.91 15.23 -20.49
CA ASP A 65 5.44 14.29 -19.50
C ASP A 65 4.48 14.13 -18.33
N PHE A 66 3.87 15.23 -17.86
CA PHE A 66 2.87 15.19 -16.81
C PHE A 66 1.61 14.42 -17.23
N ASP A 67 1.13 14.62 -18.46
CA ASP A 67 -0.01 13.85 -18.98
C ASP A 67 0.30 12.35 -19.10
N ASN A 68 1.50 12.01 -19.55
CA ASN A 68 1.96 10.63 -19.62
C ASN A 68 2.08 10.01 -18.23
N TYR A 69 2.67 10.74 -17.27
CA TYR A 69 2.74 10.33 -15.87
C TYR A 69 1.35 10.10 -15.27
N LYS A 70 0.42 11.03 -15.47
CA LYS A 70 -0.96 10.91 -14.98
C LYS A 70 -1.69 9.68 -15.55
N LYS A 71 -1.52 9.41 -16.85
CA LYS A 71 -2.09 8.22 -17.51
C LYS A 71 -1.48 6.94 -16.93
N ARG A 72 -0.16 6.90 -16.75
CA ARG A 72 0.56 5.76 -16.18
C ARG A 72 0.12 5.52 -14.74
N SER A 73 0.14 6.54 -13.89
CA SER A 73 -0.25 6.45 -12.48
C SER A 73 -1.69 5.93 -12.30
N ARG A 74 -2.63 6.38 -13.16
CA ARG A 74 -4.00 5.86 -13.13
C ARG A 74 -4.07 4.37 -13.48
N ARG A 75 -3.26 3.90 -14.43
CA ARG A 75 -3.20 2.47 -14.77
C ARG A 75 -2.60 1.67 -13.64
N GLU A 76 -1.47 2.11 -13.09
CA GLU A 76 -0.81 1.47 -11.95
C GLU A 76 -1.74 1.35 -10.74
N LEU A 77 -2.52 2.40 -10.41
CA LEU A 77 -3.52 2.35 -9.35
C LEU A 77 -4.64 1.34 -9.64
N ALA A 78 -5.11 1.29 -10.89
CA ALA A 78 -6.14 0.33 -11.27
C ALA A 78 -5.64 -1.12 -11.22
N ASP A 79 -4.41 -1.36 -11.68
CA ASP A 79 -3.77 -2.67 -11.65
C ASP A 79 -3.49 -3.10 -10.20
N THR A 80 -2.99 -2.20 -9.34
CA THR A 80 -2.79 -2.47 -7.91
C THR A 80 -4.11 -2.83 -7.23
N ALA A 81 -5.18 -2.09 -7.51
CA ALA A 81 -6.51 -2.39 -6.95
C ALA A 81 -7.08 -3.72 -7.46
N LYS A 82 -6.71 -4.14 -8.67
CA LYS A 82 -7.10 -5.45 -9.22
C LYS A 82 -6.35 -6.57 -8.53
N ILE A 83 -5.03 -6.46 -8.40
CA ILE A 83 -4.18 -7.43 -7.71
C ILE A 83 -4.63 -7.60 -6.25
N ALA A 84 -4.85 -6.49 -5.53
CA ALA A 84 -5.31 -6.54 -4.15
C ALA A 84 -6.65 -7.29 -3.99
N ARG A 85 -7.58 -7.13 -4.94
CA ARG A 85 -8.84 -7.90 -4.94
C ARG A 85 -8.63 -9.38 -5.22
N GLU A 86 -7.73 -9.70 -6.16
CA GLU A 86 -7.38 -11.09 -6.47
C GLU A 86 -6.74 -11.79 -5.28
N ASP A 87 -5.89 -11.10 -4.53
CA ASP A 87 -5.23 -11.65 -3.35
C ASP A 87 -6.24 -11.92 -2.22
N VAL A 88 -7.18 -10.99 -1.97
CA VAL A 88 -8.29 -11.23 -1.02
C VAL A 88 -9.13 -12.44 -1.45
N LEU A 89 -9.44 -12.56 -2.74
CA LEU A 89 -10.22 -13.71 -3.24
C LEU A 89 -9.46 -15.02 -3.06
N LYS A 90 -8.14 -15.07 -3.32
CA LYS A 90 -7.32 -16.27 -3.12
C LYS A 90 -7.35 -16.76 -1.67
N GLU A 91 -7.36 -15.83 -0.71
CA GLU A 91 -7.47 -16.19 0.73
C GLU A 91 -8.88 -16.66 1.11
N LEU A 92 -9.93 -16.17 0.45
CA LEU A 92 -11.32 -16.54 0.75
C LEU A 92 -11.78 -17.81 0.06
N LEU A 93 -11.25 -18.15 -1.12
CA LEU A 93 -11.65 -19.34 -1.88
C LEU A 93 -11.58 -20.65 -1.06
N PRO A 94 -10.51 -20.92 -0.27
CA PRO A 94 -10.47 -22.14 0.55
C PRO A 94 -11.59 -22.24 1.60
N VAL A 95 -12.12 -21.10 2.07
CA VAL A 95 -13.27 -21.08 2.99
C VAL A 95 -14.52 -21.49 2.25
N PHE A 96 -14.70 -20.97 1.03
CA PHE A 96 -15.82 -21.34 0.18
C PHE A 96 -15.78 -22.84 -0.20
N ASP A 97 -14.61 -23.36 -0.58
CA ASP A 97 -14.43 -24.79 -0.88
C ASP A 97 -14.81 -25.69 0.30
N ASN A 98 -14.45 -25.26 1.52
CA ASN A 98 -14.83 -25.99 2.74
C ASN A 98 -16.32 -25.88 3.04
N LEU A 99 -16.96 -24.74 2.74
CA LEU A 99 -18.41 -24.59 2.85
C LEU A 99 -19.14 -25.50 1.85
N GLU A 100 -18.68 -25.54 0.60
CA GLU A 100 -19.24 -26.43 -0.41
C GLU A 100 -19.12 -27.91 -0.01
N ARG A 101 -17.95 -28.27 0.53
CA ARG A 101 -17.75 -29.64 1.07
C ARG A 101 -18.66 -29.92 2.24
N ALA A 102 -18.83 -28.99 3.18
CA ALA A 102 -19.74 -29.16 4.31
C ALA A 102 -21.20 -29.32 3.85
N THR A 103 -21.63 -28.54 2.85
CA THR A 103 -22.99 -28.64 2.29
C THR A 103 -23.21 -29.94 1.53
N SER A 104 -22.23 -30.45 0.78
CA SER A 104 -22.32 -31.72 0.08
C SER A 104 -22.45 -32.91 1.05
N HIS A 105 -21.73 -32.87 2.17
CA HIS A 105 -21.86 -33.86 3.23
C HIS A 105 -23.17 -33.72 4.00
N ALA A 106 -23.73 -32.52 4.15
CA ALA A 106 -25.00 -32.28 4.80
C ALA A 106 -26.17 -33.02 4.15
N THR A 107 -26.18 -33.17 2.82
CA THR A 107 -27.22 -33.88 2.07
C THR A 107 -27.20 -35.39 2.32
N GLN A 108 -26.09 -35.93 2.83
CA GLN A 108 -25.89 -37.33 3.10
C GLN A 108 -25.84 -37.66 4.62
N ALA A 109 -25.73 -36.62 5.45
CA ALA A 109 -25.59 -36.79 6.90
C ALA A 109 -26.91 -37.01 7.57
N THR A 110 -26.99 -38.13 8.32
CA THR A 110 -28.08 -38.42 9.25
C THR A 110 -27.84 -37.78 10.63
N ASP A 111 -26.64 -37.22 10.88
CA ASP A 111 -26.24 -36.68 12.17
C ASP A 111 -26.12 -35.15 12.11
N VAL A 112 -27.07 -34.47 12.76
CA VAL A 112 -27.11 -33.00 12.90
C VAL A 112 -25.88 -32.46 13.64
N LYS A 113 -25.32 -33.26 14.57
CA LYS A 113 -24.14 -32.82 15.35
C LYS A 113 -22.91 -32.71 14.49
N ALA A 114 -22.64 -33.69 13.63
CA ALA A 114 -21.51 -33.62 12.69
C ALA A 114 -21.64 -32.46 11.72
N LEU A 115 -22.85 -32.15 11.25
CA LEU A 115 -23.13 -30.99 10.42
C LEU A 115 -22.81 -29.66 11.15
N THR A 116 -23.27 -29.55 12.40
CA THR A 116 -23.02 -28.34 13.22
C THR A 116 -21.54 -28.14 13.48
N GLU A 117 -20.77 -29.19 13.75
CA GLU A 117 -19.33 -29.15 13.90
C GLU A 117 -18.65 -28.70 12.61
N GLY A 118 -19.05 -29.26 11.47
CA GLY A 118 -18.53 -28.84 10.16
C GLY A 118 -18.74 -27.35 9.85
N ILE A 119 -19.94 -26.83 10.07
CA ILE A 119 -20.28 -25.41 9.90
C ILE A 119 -19.46 -24.55 10.88
N SER A 120 -19.32 -24.99 12.12
CA SER A 120 -18.49 -24.25 13.12
C SER A 120 -17.03 -24.16 12.70
N MET A 121 -16.46 -25.21 12.11
CA MET A 121 -15.09 -25.21 11.59
C MET A 121 -14.94 -24.21 10.43
N VAL A 122 -15.87 -24.19 9.47
CA VAL A 122 -15.85 -23.24 8.35
C VAL A 122 -15.96 -21.79 8.85
N THR A 123 -16.84 -21.56 9.84
CA THR A 123 -17.00 -20.22 10.45
C THR A 123 -15.70 -19.76 11.13
N ARG A 124 -15.01 -20.64 11.87
CA ARG A 124 -13.70 -20.31 12.45
C ARG A 124 -12.67 -19.99 11.37
N GLN A 125 -12.58 -20.86 10.36
CA GLN A 125 -11.65 -20.62 9.25
C GLN A 125 -11.90 -19.28 8.57
N PHE A 126 -13.16 -18.89 8.39
CA PHE A 126 -13.49 -17.57 7.83
C PHE A 126 -12.97 -16.43 8.70
N VAL A 127 -13.19 -16.49 10.02
CA VAL A 127 -12.71 -15.49 10.98
C VAL A 127 -11.18 -15.42 10.98
N ASP A 128 -10.50 -16.58 10.98
CA ASP A 128 -9.04 -16.66 10.92
C ASP A 128 -8.49 -16.07 9.62
N THR A 129 -9.17 -16.32 8.51
CA THR A 129 -8.79 -15.75 7.20
C THR A 129 -8.95 -14.23 7.19
N LEU A 130 -10.04 -13.69 7.75
CA LEU A 130 -10.20 -12.25 7.94
C LEU A 130 -9.09 -11.66 8.80
N GLY A 131 -8.69 -12.35 9.88
CA GLY A 131 -7.57 -11.94 10.74
C GLY A 131 -6.25 -11.83 9.97
N LYS A 132 -5.94 -12.78 9.06
CA LYS A 132 -4.75 -12.73 8.19
C LYS A 132 -4.77 -11.51 7.26
N LEU A 133 -5.95 -11.08 6.82
CA LEU A 133 -6.15 -9.89 6.00
C LEU A 133 -6.14 -8.58 6.84
N GLY A 134 -5.87 -8.67 8.15
CA GLY A 134 -5.90 -7.53 9.07
C GLY A 134 -7.29 -7.01 9.36
N ILE A 135 -8.32 -7.83 9.15
CA ILE A 135 -9.72 -7.51 9.43
C ILE A 135 -10.11 -8.15 10.76
N GLU A 136 -10.51 -7.32 11.71
CA GLU A 136 -10.91 -7.74 13.06
C GLU A 136 -12.42 -7.59 13.26
N ARG A 137 -13.00 -8.51 14.03
CA ARG A 137 -14.38 -8.38 14.45
C ARG A 137 -14.50 -7.33 15.56
N VAL A 138 -15.48 -6.47 15.43
CA VAL A 138 -15.82 -5.48 16.47
C VAL A 138 -16.54 -6.21 17.61
N ALA A 139 -16.00 -6.11 18.81
CA ALA A 139 -16.70 -6.63 20.00
C ALA A 139 -17.84 -5.67 20.35
N ALA A 140 -19.03 -6.21 20.52
CA ALA A 140 -20.22 -5.40 20.78
C ALA A 140 -21.00 -5.86 22.02
N LEU A 141 -21.30 -7.14 22.12
CA LEU A 141 -22.17 -7.68 23.17
C LEU A 141 -21.66 -7.39 24.58
N GLY A 142 -22.50 -6.82 25.43
CA GLY A 142 -22.17 -6.50 26.81
C GLY A 142 -21.29 -5.27 26.99
N LEU A 143 -20.89 -4.58 25.91
CA LEU A 143 -20.08 -3.36 25.96
C LEU A 143 -20.94 -2.11 25.85
N PRO A 144 -20.48 -0.94 26.32
CA PRO A 144 -21.16 0.33 26.09
C PRO A 144 -21.35 0.60 24.59
N PHE A 145 -22.48 1.16 24.24
CA PHE A 145 -22.76 1.57 22.86
C PHE A 145 -21.82 2.70 22.43
N ASP A 146 -21.11 2.49 21.32
CA ASP A 146 -20.24 3.49 20.70
C ASP A 146 -20.70 3.76 19.27
N PRO A 147 -21.20 4.97 18.96
CA PRO A 147 -21.68 5.30 17.62
C PRO A 147 -20.62 5.23 16.51
N THR A 148 -19.33 5.20 16.84
CA THR A 148 -18.25 5.14 15.85
C THR A 148 -18.08 3.74 15.26
N ILE A 149 -18.45 2.71 15.99
CA ILE A 149 -18.26 1.29 15.61
C ILE A 149 -19.55 0.46 15.66
N HIS A 150 -20.62 1.00 16.28
CA HIS A 150 -21.91 0.34 16.43
C HIS A 150 -23.04 1.13 15.78
N GLU A 151 -24.01 0.43 15.23
CA GLU A 151 -25.25 0.95 14.68
C GLU A 151 -26.43 0.43 15.50
N ALA A 152 -27.09 1.29 16.27
CA ALA A 152 -28.24 0.92 17.07
C ALA A 152 -29.50 0.83 16.18
N VAL A 153 -30.03 -0.39 16.00
CA VAL A 153 -31.23 -0.65 15.20
C VAL A 153 -32.49 -0.61 16.07
N GLN A 154 -32.39 -1.13 17.29
CA GLN A 154 -33.50 -1.24 18.23
C GLN A 154 -33.05 -0.97 19.67
N HIS A 155 -34.02 -0.74 20.52
CA HIS A 155 -33.83 -0.64 21.95
C HIS A 155 -34.65 -1.75 22.64
N LEU A 156 -34.05 -2.38 23.64
CA LEU A 156 -34.67 -3.43 24.43
C LEU A 156 -34.82 -2.95 25.87
N GLU A 157 -36.05 -2.99 26.37
CA GLU A 157 -36.29 -2.76 27.80
C GLU A 157 -35.89 -4.02 28.58
N THR A 158 -34.83 -3.93 29.33
CA THR A 158 -34.26 -5.05 30.06
C THR A 158 -33.61 -4.58 31.37
N THR A 159 -33.56 -5.50 32.34
CA THR A 159 -32.81 -5.32 33.59
C THR A 159 -31.51 -6.11 33.62
N GLU A 160 -31.25 -6.93 32.58
CA GLU A 160 -30.06 -7.79 32.51
C GLU A 160 -28.79 -6.97 32.14
N TYR A 161 -28.95 -5.87 31.41
CA TYR A 161 -27.87 -5.01 30.98
C TYR A 161 -28.07 -3.57 31.48
N ALA A 162 -26.98 -2.91 31.79
CA ALA A 162 -27.04 -1.49 32.13
C ALA A 162 -27.60 -0.64 30.96
N PRO A 163 -28.36 0.42 31.24
CA PRO A 163 -28.83 1.33 30.20
C PRO A 163 -27.68 1.87 29.35
N GLY A 164 -27.84 1.87 28.02
CA GLY A 164 -26.79 2.29 27.07
C GLY A 164 -25.77 1.20 26.71
N THR A 165 -25.95 -0.02 27.22
CA THR A 165 -25.10 -1.19 26.87
C THR A 165 -25.72 -1.95 25.71
N VAL A 166 -24.91 -2.61 24.92
CA VAL A 166 -25.34 -3.49 23.84
C VAL A 166 -25.91 -4.79 24.45
N ALA A 167 -27.22 -4.97 24.35
CA ALA A 167 -27.91 -6.15 24.86
C ALA A 167 -27.87 -7.34 23.87
N MET A 168 -27.81 -7.04 22.57
CA MET A 168 -27.76 -8.09 21.53
C MET A 168 -27.02 -7.56 20.30
N GLU A 169 -26.24 -8.42 19.68
CA GLU A 169 -25.62 -8.20 18.38
C GLU A 169 -26.47 -8.90 17.31
N LEU A 170 -27.08 -8.14 16.40
CA LEU A 170 -27.86 -8.68 15.28
C LEU A 170 -26.96 -9.02 14.09
N GLN A 171 -25.93 -8.21 13.86
CA GLN A 171 -24.96 -8.42 12.81
C GLN A 171 -23.58 -7.98 13.28
N ALA A 172 -22.60 -8.87 13.09
CA ALA A 172 -21.22 -8.58 13.47
C ALA A 172 -20.63 -7.40 12.69
N GLY A 173 -19.93 -6.51 13.40
CA GLY A 173 -19.13 -5.45 12.83
C GLY A 173 -17.73 -5.93 12.48
N TYR A 174 -17.08 -5.25 11.53
CA TYR A 174 -15.70 -5.51 11.15
C TYR A 174 -14.94 -4.21 10.90
N ARG A 175 -13.67 -4.20 11.31
CA ARG A 175 -12.73 -3.08 11.09
C ARG A 175 -11.41 -3.58 10.52
N GLN A 176 -10.68 -2.69 9.86
CA GLN A 176 -9.30 -2.90 9.42
C GLN A 176 -8.43 -1.77 9.98
N GLY A 177 -7.63 -2.06 10.98
CA GLY A 177 -6.98 -1.02 11.77
C GLY A 177 -7.99 -0.04 12.34
N ASP A 178 -7.81 1.26 12.05
CA ASP A 178 -8.73 2.32 12.51
C ASP A 178 -9.97 2.52 11.61
N ARG A 179 -10.00 1.86 10.46
CA ARG A 179 -11.11 2.01 9.51
C ARG A 179 -12.20 0.98 9.77
N VAL A 180 -13.40 1.43 10.09
CA VAL A 180 -14.59 0.58 10.16
C VAL A 180 -15.03 0.22 8.74
N ILE A 181 -15.03 -1.08 8.43
CA ILE A 181 -15.53 -1.63 7.16
C ILE A 181 -17.06 -1.72 7.21
N ARG A 182 -17.57 -2.19 8.35
CA ARG A 182 -19.00 -2.32 8.62
C ARG A 182 -19.22 -2.19 10.13
N PRO A 183 -20.08 -1.28 10.60
CA PRO A 183 -20.44 -1.21 12.02
C PRO A 183 -21.18 -2.48 12.47
N ALA A 184 -21.13 -2.79 13.76
CA ALA A 184 -21.94 -3.85 14.31
C ALA A 184 -23.39 -3.34 14.50
N MET A 185 -24.37 -4.05 13.93
CA MET A 185 -25.79 -3.76 14.16
C MET A 185 -26.22 -4.34 15.49
N VAL A 186 -26.68 -3.49 16.38
CA VAL A 186 -26.91 -3.83 17.78
C VAL A 186 -28.29 -3.39 18.30
N VAL A 187 -28.72 -4.08 19.34
CA VAL A 187 -29.85 -3.68 20.18
C VAL A 187 -29.31 -3.13 21.48
N VAL A 188 -29.69 -1.91 21.83
CA VAL A 188 -29.20 -1.22 23.03
C VAL A 188 -30.20 -1.34 24.16
N ALA A 189 -29.71 -1.65 25.36
CA ALA A 189 -30.53 -1.75 26.56
C ALA A 189 -31.08 -0.38 26.98
N LYS A 190 -32.38 -0.33 27.29
CA LYS A 190 -33.05 0.78 27.96
C LYS A 190 -33.58 0.34 29.31
N PRO A 191 -33.72 1.26 30.27
CA PRO A 191 -34.35 0.94 31.54
C PRO A 191 -35.81 0.56 31.29
N LYS A 192 -36.27 -0.49 31.97
CA LYS A 192 -37.68 -0.84 31.99
C LYS A 192 -38.47 0.25 32.77
N PRO A 193 -39.51 0.85 32.20
CA PRO A 193 -40.34 1.79 32.95
C PRO A 193 -40.98 1.05 34.15
N SER A 194 -40.91 1.71 35.29
CA SER A 194 -41.48 1.24 36.56
C SER A 194 -43.00 1.32 36.56
#